data_ffb14e8fe87a1d13cefd69dbade9a42a
#
_entry.id   ffb14e8fe87a1d13cefd69dbade9a42a
#
_cell.length_a   1.000
_cell.length_b   1.000
_cell.length_c   1.000
_cell.angle_alpha   90.00
_cell.angle_beta   90.00
_cell.angle_gamma   90.00
#
_symmetry.space_group_name_H-M   'P 1'
#
loop_
_entity.id
_entity.type
_entity.pdbx_description
1 polymer ?
#
loop_
_entity_poly.entity_id
_entity_poly.type
_entity_poly.pdbx_seq_one_letter_code
_entity_poly.pdbx_strand_id
1 'polypeptide(L)'
;VRSPEYREQLYMMRGEFGLSLIINPEREAAKEIFRLLQLPGFLKRETFAKGRVEIVELRVLERSPLENVILNHLPHVLGCKVLVCAVIRDGHALIPSGDTMLRRGDHIYVTAPVTVLSYLMKRLGITQKKIRHAMLIGGGRVSYYLAQMLIGADVHVKIIENNPQRSEQLAQMLPEAAVICADGANQEILEAEGLNETDALVTLTGIDEQNIITSMVGNAKGVPHIVTKVNRIMTTGMVETLPIGSVVSPKELCSANIVQYVRAMQHQTGAAVTLHRIA
;
A
#
# COMPACT_ATOMS: atom_id res chain seq x y z
N VAL A 1 -11.73 17.53 -0.17
CA VAL A 1 -12.85 17.47 -1.13
C VAL A 1 -13.04 16.04 -1.58
N ARG A 2 -14.21 15.45 -1.29
CA ARG A 2 -14.47 14.02 -1.49
C ARG A 2 -15.09 13.70 -2.86
N SER A 3 -15.85 14.64 -3.45
CA SER A 3 -16.50 14.43 -4.73
C SER A 3 -15.51 14.56 -5.89
N PRO A 4 -15.46 13.59 -6.82
CA PRO A 4 -14.64 13.68 -8.03
C PRO A 4 -14.99 14.89 -8.91
N GLU A 5 -16.28 15.21 -8.99
CA GLU A 5 -16.86 16.22 -9.89
C GLU A 5 -16.39 17.65 -9.59
N TYR A 6 -16.21 18.00 -8.30
CA TYR A 6 -15.84 19.36 -7.88
C TYR A 6 -14.34 19.58 -7.76
N ARG A 7 -13.53 18.56 -8.03
CA ARG A 7 -12.10 18.61 -7.77
C ARG A 7 -11.37 19.59 -8.67
N GLU A 8 -11.61 19.51 -9.97
CA GLU A 8 -10.92 20.38 -10.95
C GLU A 8 -11.28 21.85 -10.74
N GLN A 9 -12.56 22.12 -10.47
CA GLN A 9 -13.04 23.46 -10.15
C GLN A 9 -12.37 24.02 -8.90
N LEU A 10 -12.24 23.24 -7.83
CA LEU A 10 -11.57 23.66 -6.60
C LEU A 10 -10.06 23.86 -6.78
N TYR A 11 -9.42 23.08 -7.64
CA TYR A 11 -8.01 23.30 -7.96
C TYR A 11 -7.81 24.61 -8.74
N MET A 12 -8.70 24.96 -9.65
CA MET A 12 -8.67 26.23 -10.40
C MET A 12 -8.90 27.42 -9.46
N MET A 13 -9.82 27.30 -8.53
CA MET A 13 -10.18 28.35 -7.56
C MET A 13 -9.30 28.37 -6.30
N ARG A 14 -8.27 27.53 -6.23
CA ARG A 14 -7.40 27.38 -5.06
C ARG A 14 -6.82 28.72 -4.58
N GLY A 15 -6.36 29.54 -5.51
CA GLY A 15 -5.77 30.87 -5.22
C GLY A 15 -6.80 31.86 -4.68
N GLU A 16 -8.01 31.87 -5.26
CA GLU A 16 -9.09 32.77 -4.86
C GLU A 16 -9.64 32.45 -3.46
N PHE A 17 -9.71 31.17 -3.12
CA PHE A 17 -10.16 30.71 -1.81
C PHE A 17 -9.05 30.67 -0.72
N GLY A 18 -7.82 31.04 -1.05
CA GLY A 18 -6.70 30.98 -0.12
C GLY A 18 -6.40 29.55 0.38
N LEU A 19 -6.73 28.52 -0.41
CA LEU A 19 -6.55 27.13 0.00
C LEU A 19 -5.09 26.72 -0.14
N SER A 20 -4.44 26.49 0.98
CA SER A 20 -3.03 26.06 1.04
C SER A 20 -2.85 24.59 0.68
N LEU A 21 -3.79 23.72 1.10
CA LEU A 21 -3.75 22.27 0.90
C LEU A 21 -5.14 21.72 0.58
N ILE A 22 -5.23 20.86 -0.43
CA ILE A 22 -6.46 20.13 -0.78
C ILE A 22 -6.13 18.64 -0.74
N ILE A 23 -6.76 17.91 0.19
CA ILE A 23 -6.61 16.46 0.33
C ILE A 23 -7.94 15.77 0.05
N ASN A 24 -7.87 14.68 -0.70
CA ASN A 24 -8.96 13.73 -0.85
C ASN A 24 -8.53 12.39 -0.23
N PRO A 25 -9.04 12.04 0.97
CA PRO A 25 -8.60 10.83 1.69
C PRO A 25 -8.80 9.54 0.90
N GLU A 26 -9.91 9.46 0.16
CA GLU A 26 -10.25 8.27 -0.62
C GLU A 26 -9.28 8.08 -1.79
N ARG A 27 -8.87 9.17 -2.43
CA ARG A 27 -7.89 9.13 -3.52
C ARG A 27 -6.49 8.85 -3.02
N GLU A 28 -6.10 9.43 -1.89
CA GLU A 28 -4.79 9.14 -1.30
C GLU A 28 -4.70 7.67 -0.86
N ALA A 29 -5.78 7.12 -0.29
CA ALA A 29 -5.86 5.69 -0.01
C ALA A 29 -5.76 4.82 -1.27
N ALA A 30 -6.46 5.19 -2.34
CA ALA A 30 -6.38 4.49 -3.62
C ALA A 30 -4.96 4.53 -4.21
N LYS A 31 -4.28 5.67 -4.14
CA LYS A 31 -2.88 5.80 -4.57
C LYS A 31 -1.95 4.91 -3.77
N GLU A 32 -2.13 4.86 -2.44
CA GLU A 32 -1.30 4.04 -1.58
C GLU A 32 -1.52 2.55 -1.87
N ILE A 33 -2.78 2.12 -2.00
CA ILE A 33 -3.11 0.74 -2.38
C ILE A 33 -2.51 0.40 -3.74
N PHE A 34 -2.67 1.27 -4.74
CA PHE A 34 -2.09 1.08 -6.07
C PHE A 34 -0.56 0.92 -6.00
N ARG A 35 0.10 1.74 -5.19
CA ARG A 35 1.55 1.68 -4.97
C ARG A 35 1.99 0.36 -4.34
N LEU A 36 1.24 -0.12 -3.32
CA LEU A 36 1.48 -1.43 -2.70
C LEU A 36 1.33 -2.58 -3.70
N LEU A 37 0.34 -2.49 -4.58
CA LEU A 37 0.09 -3.50 -5.61
C LEU A 37 1.11 -3.47 -6.76
N GLN A 38 1.67 -2.31 -7.09
CA GLN A 38 2.70 -2.21 -8.14
C GLN A 38 4.04 -2.85 -7.76
N LEU A 39 4.38 -2.86 -6.48
CA LEU A 39 5.63 -3.41 -5.95
C LEU A 39 5.33 -4.32 -4.76
N PRO A 40 4.71 -5.47 -5.01
CA PRO A 40 4.46 -6.45 -3.95
C PRO A 40 5.80 -6.97 -3.40
N GLY A 41 5.88 -7.11 -2.08
CA GLY A 41 7.08 -7.57 -1.37
C GLY A 41 7.73 -6.53 -0.46
N PHE A 42 7.27 -5.28 -0.51
CA PHE A 42 7.59 -4.30 0.52
C PHE A 42 6.46 -4.22 1.56
N LEU A 43 6.81 -4.25 2.83
CA LEU A 43 5.84 -4.10 3.92
C LEU A 43 5.36 -2.65 4.02
N LYS A 44 6.29 -1.70 3.85
CA LYS A 44 6.02 -0.26 3.77
C LYS A 44 6.91 0.38 2.70
N ARG A 45 6.44 1.47 2.14
CA ARG A 45 7.18 2.26 1.17
C ARG A 45 6.90 3.74 1.35
N GLU A 46 7.94 4.53 1.50
CA GLU A 46 7.86 5.97 1.61
C GLU A 46 8.74 6.65 0.59
N THR A 47 8.24 7.72 -0.01
CA THR A 47 8.95 8.47 -1.04
C THR A 47 9.42 9.81 -0.53
N PHE A 48 10.68 10.16 -0.81
CA PHE A 48 11.31 11.42 -0.46
C PHE A 48 11.80 12.15 -1.73
N ALA A 49 12.16 13.42 -1.57
CA ALA A 49 12.76 14.24 -2.63
C ALA A 49 11.94 14.21 -3.95
N LYS A 50 10.62 14.39 -3.86
CA LYS A 50 9.68 14.38 -5.00
C LYS A 50 9.69 13.04 -5.76
N GLY A 51 9.78 11.92 -5.04
CA GLY A 51 9.74 10.58 -5.61
C GLY A 51 11.07 10.05 -6.15
N ARG A 52 12.18 10.77 -5.95
CA ARG A 52 13.51 10.32 -6.42
C ARG A 52 14.21 9.33 -5.50
N VAL A 53 13.88 9.34 -4.23
CA VAL A 53 14.43 8.44 -3.21
C VAL A 53 13.28 7.79 -2.47
N GLU A 54 13.41 6.50 -2.23
CA GLU A 54 12.42 5.71 -1.50
C GLU A 54 13.07 5.01 -0.32
N ILE A 55 12.33 4.91 0.76
CA ILE A 55 12.63 4.01 1.87
C ILE A 55 11.60 2.89 1.80
N VAL A 56 12.09 1.66 1.80
CA VAL A 56 11.26 0.47 1.76
C VAL A 56 11.54 -0.39 2.98
N GLU A 57 10.50 -0.98 3.52
CA GLU A 57 10.59 -1.95 4.60
C GLU A 57 10.59 -3.36 4.03
N LEU A 58 11.61 -4.15 4.38
CA LEU A 58 11.78 -5.55 4.02
C LEU A 58 11.89 -6.38 5.28
N ARG A 59 11.35 -7.58 5.28
CA ARG A 59 11.58 -8.58 6.33
C ARG A 59 12.65 -9.56 5.89
N VAL A 60 13.62 -9.83 6.76
CA VAL A 60 14.61 -10.88 6.54
C VAL A 60 13.96 -12.23 6.80
N LEU A 61 13.68 -12.94 5.71
CA LEU A 61 13.06 -14.26 5.75
C LEU A 61 14.12 -15.34 5.99
N GLU A 62 13.67 -16.51 6.44
CA GLU A 62 14.48 -17.71 6.52
C GLU A 62 15.03 -18.10 5.15
N ARG A 63 16.31 -18.45 5.08
CA ARG A 63 17.04 -18.76 3.83
C ARG A 63 17.07 -17.62 2.82
N SER A 64 16.77 -16.40 3.26
CA SER A 64 16.97 -15.21 2.44
C SER A 64 18.46 -14.97 2.20
N PRO A 65 18.88 -14.43 1.03
CA PRO A 65 20.25 -13.97 0.82
C PRO A 65 20.73 -12.92 1.82
N LEU A 66 19.82 -12.34 2.60
CA LEU A 66 20.12 -11.33 3.63
C LEU A 66 20.41 -11.95 5.00
N GLU A 67 20.02 -13.21 5.22
CA GLU A 67 20.16 -13.86 6.53
C GLU A 67 21.64 -14.08 6.86
N ASN A 68 22.05 -13.68 8.07
CA ASN A 68 23.43 -13.76 8.59
C ASN A 68 24.46 -12.94 7.78
N VAL A 69 24.03 -11.93 7.03
CA VAL A 69 24.91 -11.02 6.29
C VAL A 69 25.28 -9.82 7.14
N ILE A 70 26.59 -9.48 7.20
CA ILE A 70 27.09 -8.23 7.75
C ILE A 70 26.88 -7.12 6.73
N LEU A 71 26.41 -5.94 7.17
CA LEU A 71 26.02 -4.84 6.26
C LEU A 71 27.15 -4.37 5.35
N ASN A 72 28.41 -4.39 5.79
CA ASN A 72 29.57 -4.08 4.93
C ASN A 72 29.69 -5.02 3.73
N HIS A 73 29.20 -6.25 3.83
CA HIS A 73 29.23 -7.24 2.74
C HIS A 73 27.97 -7.20 1.85
N LEU A 74 26.96 -6.43 2.26
CA LEU A 74 25.68 -6.36 1.57
C LEU A 74 25.78 -6.01 0.07
N PRO A 75 26.64 -5.03 -0.36
CA PRO A 75 26.81 -4.72 -1.76
C PRO A 75 27.35 -5.89 -2.60
N HIS A 76 28.19 -6.75 -2.02
CA HIS A 76 28.70 -7.95 -2.70
C HIS A 76 27.62 -9.01 -2.84
N VAL A 77 26.81 -9.23 -1.79
CA VAL A 77 25.73 -10.22 -1.78
C VAL A 77 24.62 -9.82 -2.78
N LEU A 78 24.24 -8.54 -2.76
CA LEU A 78 23.13 -8.04 -3.58
C LEU A 78 23.54 -7.64 -5.01
N GLY A 79 24.83 -7.33 -5.24
CA GLY A 79 25.31 -6.80 -6.51
C GLY A 79 24.86 -5.36 -6.78
N CYS A 80 24.39 -4.64 -5.75
CA CYS A 80 23.97 -3.25 -5.84
C CYS A 80 24.23 -2.51 -4.52
N LYS A 81 24.35 -1.17 -4.60
CA LYS A 81 24.54 -0.33 -3.43
C LYS A 81 23.17 0.10 -2.88
N VAL A 82 22.91 -0.24 -1.65
CA VAL A 82 21.74 0.18 -0.88
C VAL A 82 22.21 0.66 0.49
N LEU A 83 21.41 1.55 1.12
CA LEU A 83 21.67 1.97 2.48
C LEU A 83 20.59 1.41 3.39
N VAL A 84 20.99 0.67 4.42
CA VAL A 84 20.09 0.24 5.49
C VAL A 84 20.06 1.36 6.53
N CYS A 85 18.92 2.05 6.65
CA CYS A 85 18.75 3.21 7.52
C CYS A 85 18.42 2.81 8.95
N ALA A 86 17.65 1.74 9.13
CA ALA A 86 17.24 1.23 10.42
C ALA A 86 16.99 -0.28 10.35
N VAL A 87 17.08 -0.94 11.50
CA VAL A 87 16.68 -2.33 11.69
C VAL A 87 15.76 -2.40 12.90
N ILE A 88 14.61 -3.05 12.77
CA ILE A 88 13.76 -3.39 13.92
C ILE A 88 13.96 -4.87 14.18
N ARG A 89 14.38 -5.17 15.40
CA ARG A 89 14.60 -6.53 15.93
C ARG A 89 13.86 -6.68 17.25
N ASP A 90 13.00 -7.67 17.33
CA ASP A 90 12.22 -7.97 18.55
C ASP A 90 11.44 -6.71 19.06
N GLY A 91 10.90 -5.92 18.14
CA GLY A 91 10.17 -4.69 18.46
C GLY A 91 11.04 -3.48 18.83
N HIS A 92 12.37 -3.61 18.81
CA HIS A 92 13.31 -2.54 19.15
C HIS A 92 14.01 -2.00 17.90
N ALA A 93 13.95 -0.69 17.70
CA ALA A 93 14.64 -0.01 16.61
C ALA A 93 16.12 0.20 16.97
N LEU A 94 17.01 -0.17 16.05
CA LEU A 94 18.43 0.10 16.13
C LEU A 94 18.92 0.82 14.86
N ILE A 95 19.85 1.74 15.01
CA ILE A 95 20.59 2.36 13.91
C ILE A 95 21.78 1.44 13.62
N PRO A 96 21.81 0.79 12.44
CA PRO A 96 22.84 -0.18 12.17
C PRO A 96 24.18 0.48 11.80
N SER A 97 25.28 -0.17 12.16
CA SER A 97 26.63 0.10 11.65
C SER A 97 26.99 -0.89 10.55
N GLY A 98 28.11 -0.66 9.87
CA GLY A 98 28.62 -1.58 8.84
C GLY A 98 28.87 -3.01 9.36
N ASP A 99 29.16 -3.17 10.64
CA ASP A 99 29.41 -4.47 11.29
C ASP A 99 28.12 -5.15 11.81
N THR A 100 26.98 -4.50 11.64
CA THR A 100 25.70 -5.08 12.05
C THR A 100 25.37 -6.29 11.19
N MET A 101 25.15 -7.44 11.84
CA MET A 101 24.68 -8.66 11.19
C MET A 101 23.16 -8.69 11.16
N LEU A 102 22.59 -8.90 9.97
CA LEU A 102 21.17 -9.12 9.77
C LEU A 102 20.78 -10.53 10.22
N ARG A 103 19.63 -10.64 10.89
CA ARG A 103 19.09 -11.90 11.41
C ARG A 103 17.71 -12.18 10.84
N ARG A 104 17.34 -13.45 10.80
CA ARG A 104 15.96 -13.85 10.50
C ARG A 104 14.97 -13.10 11.39
N GLY A 105 13.91 -12.60 10.78
CA GLY A 105 12.87 -11.85 11.48
C GLY A 105 13.11 -10.34 11.57
N ASP A 106 14.32 -9.86 11.28
CA ASP A 106 14.60 -8.43 11.25
C ASP A 106 13.72 -7.73 10.21
N HIS A 107 13.19 -6.59 10.58
CA HIS A 107 12.60 -5.63 9.64
C HIS A 107 13.64 -4.57 9.31
N ILE A 108 14.05 -4.50 8.07
CA ILE A 108 15.08 -3.57 7.62
C ILE A 108 14.48 -2.45 6.77
N TYR A 109 14.87 -1.23 7.05
CA TYR A 109 14.50 -0.05 6.27
C TYR A 109 15.64 0.30 5.31
N VAL A 110 15.39 0.09 4.02
CA VAL A 110 16.39 0.22 2.98
C VAL A 110 16.06 1.41 2.09
N THR A 111 17.05 2.26 1.80
CA THR A 111 16.90 3.34 0.82
C THR A 111 17.83 3.15 -0.37
N ALA A 112 17.30 3.40 -1.54
CA ALA A 112 18.02 3.44 -2.81
C ALA A 112 17.17 4.13 -3.88
N PRO A 113 17.75 4.45 -5.06
CA PRO A 113 16.97 4.85 -6.23
C PRO A 113 15.97 3.74 -6.64
N VAL A 114 14.82 4.13 -7.19
CA VAL A 114 13.73 3.20 -7.56
C VAL A 114 14.21 2.05 -8.46
N THR A 115 15.09 2.36 -9.41
CA THR A 115 15.68 1.35 -10.32
C THR A 115 16.51 0.30 -9.59
N VAL A 116 17.24 0.72 -8.54
CA VAL A 116 18.05 -0.17 -7.69
C VAL A 116 17.16 -1.02 -6.79
N LEU A 117 16.07 -0.46 -6.26
CA LEU A 117 15.10 -1.21 -5.46
C LEU A 117 14.43 -2.33 -6.29
N SER A 118 14.09 -2.05 -7.54
CA SER A 118 13.53 -3.07 -8.44
C SER A 118 14.54 -4.20 -8.73
N TYR A 119 15.83 -3.88 -8.85
CA TYR A 119 16.89 -4.87 -9.00
C TYR A 119 17.08 -5.69 -7.71
N LEU A 120 17.07 -5.02 -6.54
CA LEU A 120 17.15 -5.64 -5.23
C LEU A 120 16.08 -6.73 -5.06
N MET A 121 14.82 -6.42 -5.41
CA MET A 121 13.71 -7.37 -5.31
C MET A 121 13.96 -8.64 -6.11
N LYS A 122 14.44 -8.50 -7.36
CA LYS A 122 14.80 -9.65 -8.20
C LYS A 122 15.90 -10.50 -7.55
N ARG A 123 16.92 -9.87 -6.97
CA ARG A 123 18.03 -10.57 -6.31
C ARG A 123 17.61 -11.29 -5.04
N LEU A 124 16.65 -10.76 -4.31
CA LEU A 124 16.09 -11.40 -3.13
C LEU A 124 15.11 -12.55 -3.45
N GLY A 125 14.93 -12.86 -4.74
CA GLY A 125 13.98 -13.89 -5.16
C GLY A 125 12.52 -13.49 -4.92
N ILE A 126 12.27 -12.23 -4.61
CA ILE A 126 10.93 -11.67 -4.52
C ILE A 126 10.48 -11.44 -5.96
N THR A 127 10.00 -12.51 -6.58
CA THR A 127 9.48 -12.49 -7.95
C THR A 127 8.23 -11.60 -7.97
N GLN A 128 8.36 -10.45 -8.60
CA GLN A 128 7.21 -9.60 -8.88
C GLN A 128 6.39 -10.28 -9.99
N LYS A 129 5.42 -11.10 -9.60
CA LYS A 129 4.39 -11.49 -10.53
C LYS A 129 3.59 -10.23 -10.84
N LYS A 130 3.64 -9.74 -12.07
CA LYS A 130 2.83 -8.57 -12.48
C LYS A 130 1.38 -8.92 -12.19
N ILE A 131 0.70 -8.09 -11.40
CA ILE A 131 -0.72 -8.23 -11.13
C ILE A 131 -1.45 -8.02 -12.46
N ARG A 132 -2.24 -9.00 -12.86
CA ARG A 132 -3.08 -8.96 -14.06
C ARG A 132 -4.55 -8.91 -13.72
N HIS A 133 -4.94 -9.52 -12.61
CA HIS A 133 -6.32 -9.61 -12.15
C HIS A 133 -6.41 -9.11 -10.72
N ALA A 134 -7.27 -8.13 -10.49
CA ALA A 134 -7.54 -7.58 -9.17
C ALA A 134 -9.03 -7.65 -8.85
N MET A 135 -9.36 -8.18 -7.67
CA MET A 135 -10.72 -8.23 -7.13
C MET A 135 -10.85 -7.20 -6.02
N LEU A 136 -11.79 -6.26 -6.17
CA LEU A 136 -12.10 -5.20 -5.21
C LEU A 136 -13.43 -5.51 -4.53
N ILE A 137 -13.43 -5.59 -3.21
CA ILE A 137 -14.65 -5.86 -2.42
C ILE A 137 -15.18 -4.54 -1.87
N GLY A 138 -16.36 -4.11 -2.36
CA GLY A 138 -16.99 -2.85 -2.08
C GLY A 138 -16.74 -1.80 -3.17
N GLY A 139 -17.82 -1.19 -3.68
CA GLY A 139 -17.83 -0.22 -4.78
C GLY A 139 -17.80 1.25 -4.35
N GLY A 140 -17.14 1.56 -3.23
CA GLY A 140 -17.03 2.92 -2.71
C GLY A 140 -16.12 3.83 -3.55
N ARG A 141 -15.88 5.06 -3.06
CA ARG A 141 -15.01 6.04 -3.74
C ARG A 141 -13.57 5.57 -3.87
N VAL A 142 -13.04 4.86 -2.87
CA VAL A 142 -11.67 4.29 -2.94
C VAL A 142 -11.59 3.30 -4.09
N SER A 143 -12.57 2.41 -4.22
CA SER A 143 -12.64 1.42 -5.31
C SER A 143 -12.68 2.09 -6.67
N TYR A 144 -13.46 3.15 -6.83
CA TYR A 144 -13.54 3.91 -8.07
C TYR A 144 -12.17 4.47 -8.49
N TYR A 145 -11.48 5.18 -7.58
CA TYR A 145 -10.17 5.75 -7.88
C TYR A 145 -9.10 4.67 -8.11
N LEU A 146 -9.16 3.59 -7.33
CA LEU A 146 -8.22 2.48 -7.48
C LEU A 146 -8.43 1.75 -8.81
N ALA A 147 -9.68 1.45 -9.16
CA ALA A 147 -10.02 0.81 -10.43
C ALA A 147 -9.52 1.60 -11.63
N GLN A 148 -9.71 2.93 -11.65
CA GLN A 148 -9.15 3.79 -12.71
C GLN A 148 -7.63 3.66 -12.83
N MET A 149 -6.90 3.63 -11.71
CA MET A 149 -5.44 3.49 -11.72
C MET A 149 -5.01 2.10 -12.18
N LEU A 150 -5.71 1.05 -11.76
CA LEU A 150 -5.41 -0.33 -12.14
C LEU A 150 -5.68 -0.58 -13.61
N ILE A 151 -6.82 -0.12 -14.14
CA ILE A 151 -7.18 -0.20 -15.56
C ILE A 151 -6.14 0.54 -16.40
N GLY A 152 -5.76 1.76 -16.00
CA GLY A 152 -4.69 2.52 -16.67
C GLY A 152 -3.30 1.87 -16.62
N ALA A 153 -3.13 0.83 -15.80
CA ALA A 153 -1.91 0.00 -15.71
C ALA A 153 -2.07 -1.40 -16.34
N ASP A 154 -3.09 -1.59 -17.17
CA ASP A 154 -3.38 -2.87 -17.86
C ASP A 154 -3.74 -4.03 -16.90
N VAL A 155 -4.44 -3.72 -15.80
CA VAL A 155 -4.93 -4.71 -14.84
C VAL A 155 -6.44 -4.91 -15.05
N HIS A 156 -6.86 -6.15 -15.20
CA HIS A 156 -8.28 -6.50 -15.23
C HIS A 156 -8.88 -6.34 -13.84
N VAL A 157 -9.88 -5.51 -13.71
CA VAL A 157 -10.52 -5.18 -12.43
C VAL A 157 -11.91 -5.79 -12.35
N LYS A 158 -12.17 -6.53 -11.29
CA LYS A 158 -13.50 -6.98 -10.90
C LYS A 158 -13.89 -6.32 -9.59
N ILE A 159 -15.09 -5.73 -9.53
CA ILE A 159 -15.62 -5.06 -8.35
C ILE A 159 -16.86 -5.83 -7.88
N ILE A 160 -16.87 -6.26 -6.61
CA ILE A 160 -18.03 -6.88 -5.99
C ILE A 160 -18.69 -5.80 -5.09
N GLU A 161 -19.92 -5.42 -5.41
CA GLU A 161 -20.69 -4.40 -4.71
C GLU A 161 -22.09 -4.90 -4.43
N ASN A 162 -22.56 -4.78 -3.18
CA ASN A 162 -23.84 -5.32 -2.76
C ASN A 162 -25.04 -4.41 -3.06
N ASN A 163 -24.82 -3.12 -3.28
CA ASN A 163 -25.86 -2.16 -3.61
C ASN A 163 -26.12 -2.13 -5.12
N PRO A 164 -27.34 -2.54 -5.60
CA PRO A 164 -27.64 -2.61 -7.03
C PRO A 164 -27.49 -1.27 -7.75
N GLN A 165 -27.98 -0.18 -7.15
CA GLN A 165 -27.89 1.15 -7.75
C GLN A 165 -26.44 1.61 -7.89
N ARG A 166 -25.61 1.30 -6.88
CA ARG A 166 -24.18 1.62 -6.90
C ARG A 166 -23.43 0.79 -7.91
N SER A 167 -23.77 -0.49 -8.03
CA SER A 167 -23.19 -1.39 -9.05
C SER A 167 -23.47 -0.88 -10.46
N GLU A 168 -24.70 -0.47 -10.74
CA GLU A 168 -25.07 0.09 -12.04
C GLU A 168 -24.32 1.40 -12.35
N GLN A 169 -24.24 2.32 -11.38
CA GLN A 169 -23.44 3.54 -11.52
C GLN A 169 -21.98 3.25 -11.83
N LEU A 170 -21.37 2.29 -11.09
CA LEU A 170 -19.98 1.93 -11.33
C LEU A 170 -19.75 1.30 -12.71
N ALA A 171 -20.66 0.45 -13.18
CA ALA A 171 -20.57 -0.14 -14.51
C ALA A 171 -20.62 0.92 -15.61
N GLN A 172 -21.42 1.97 -15.42
CA GLN A 172 -21.45 3.12 -16.36
C GLN A 172 -20.17 3.97 -16.27
N MET A 173 -19.62 4.20 -15.07
CA MET A 173 -18.43 5.03 -14.84
C MET A 173 -17.12 4.33 -15.18
N LEU A 174 -17.09 3.00 -15.16
CA LEU A 174 -15.92 2.15 -15.36
C LEU A 174 -16.25 1.00 -16.35
N PRO A 175 -16.45 1.30 -17.63
CA PRO A 175 -16.90 0.31 -18.62
C PRO A 175 -15.88 -0.82 -18.86
N GLU A 176 -14.62 -0.61 -18.49
CA GLU A 176 -13.55 -1.62 -18.59
C GLU A 176 -13.45 -2.51 -17.35
N ALA A 177 -14.19 -2.23 -16.28
CA ALA A 177 -14.24 -3.06 -15.08
C ALA A 177 -15.44 -4.01 -15.13
N ALA A 178 -15.26 -5.25 -14.66
CA ALA A 178 -16.37 -6.15 -14.40
C ALA A 178 -16.99 -5.81 -13.05
N VAL A 179 -18.22 -5.29 -13.04
CA VAL A 179 -18.94 -4.95 -11.80
C VAL A 179 -20.01 -6.00 -11.55
N ILE A 180 -19.90 -6.69 -10.41
CA ILE A 180 -20.80 -7.76 -9.99
C ILE A 180 -21.63 -7.27 -8.81
N CYS A 181 -22.95 -7.31 -8.95
CA CYS A 181 -23.86 -6.98 -7.88
C CYS A 181 -24.06 -8.19 -6.97
N ALA A 182 -23.28 -8.25 -5.88
CA ALA A 182 -23.31 -9.40 -4.96
C ALA A 182 -22.77 -9.03 -3.58
N ASP A 183 -23.02 -9.88 -2.58
CA ASP A 183 -22.45 -9.72 -1.24
C ASP A 183 -21.01 -10.25 -1.20
N GLY A 184 -20.06 -9.32 -1.04
CA GLY A 184 -18.63 -9.62 -0.90
C GLY A 184 -18.22 -10.30 0.41
N ALA A 185 -19.15 -10.55 1.34
CA ALA A 185 -18.94 -11.41 2.50
C ALA A 185 -19.20 -12.90 2.20
N ASN A 186 -19.89 -13.21 1.12
CA ASN A 186 -20.20 -14.58 0.73
C ASN A 186 -19.02 -15.21 0.00
N GLN A 187 -18.37 -16.17 0.67
CA GLN A 187 -17.20 -16.87 0.13
C GLN A 187 -17.51 -17.63 -1.16
N GLU A 188 -18.67 -18.30 -1.26
CA GLU A 188 -19.06 -19.07 -2.45
C GLU A 188 -19.16 -18.18 -3.69
N ILE A 189 -19.69 -16.96 -3.51
CA ILE A 189 -19.76 -15.96 -4.59
C ILE A 189 -18.36 -15.53 -4.99
N LEU A 190 -17.47 -15.23 -4.03
CA LEU A 190 -16.10 -14.82 -4.35
C LEU A 190 -15.34 -15.90 -5.10
N GLU A 191 -15.52 -17.17 -4.73
CA GLU A 191 -14.90 -18.30 -5.43
C GLU A 191 -15.48 -18.48 -6.85
N ALA A 192 -16.80 -18.39 -7.01
CA ALA A 192 -17.45 -18.44 -8.31
C ALA A 192 -16.99 -17.30 -9.24
N GLU A 193 -16.68 -16.14 -8.65
CA GLU A 193 -16.18 -14.97 -9.35
C GLU A 193 -14.65 -14.97 -9.55
N GLY A 194 -13.96 -16.06 -9.23
CA GLY A 194 -12.55 -16.28 -9.54
C GLY A 194 -11.58 -15.75 -8.47
N LEU A 195 -11.96 -15.81 -7.19
CA LEU A 195 -11.05 -15.45 -6.09
C LEU A 195 -9.74 -16.25 -6.13
N ASN A 196 -9.82 -17.54 -6.45
CA ASN A 196 -8.66 -18.44 -6.50
C ASN A 196 -7.67 -18.12 -7.63
N GLU A 197 -8.10 -17.39 -8.65
CA GLU A 197 -7.32 -17.04 -9.84
C GLU A 197 -6.89 -15.57 -9.83
N THR A 198 -7.32 -14.85 -8.81
CA THR A 198 -7.00 -13.42 -8.69
C THR A 198 -5.58 -13.21 -8.17
N ASP A 199 -4.85 -12.27 -8.75
CA ASP A 199 -3.49 -11.92 -8.28
C ASP A 199 -3.54 -11.00 -7.06
N ALA A 200 -4.60 -10.17 -6.95
CA ALA A 200 -4.76 -9.21 -5.86
C ALA A 200 -6.20 -9.13 -5.35
N LEU A 201 -6.38 -9.23 -4.05
CA LEU A 201 -7.65 -8.97 -3.35
C LEU A 201 -7.54 -7.69 -2.53
N VAL A 202 -8.46 -6.75 -2.74
CA VAL A 202 -8.51 -5.50 -1.99
C VAL A 202 -9.88 -5.34 -1.34
N THR A 203 -9.92 -5.31 -0.02
CA THR A 203 -11.17 -5.18 0.74
C THR A 203 -11.41 -3.72 1.14
N LEU A 204 -12.52 -3.13 0.64
CA LEU A 204 -12.78 -1.69 0.66
C LEU A 204 -14.19 -1.33 1.16
N THR A 205 -14.87 -2.28 1.82
CA THR A 205 -16.22 -2.03 2.35
C THR A 205 -16.23 -0.96 3.46
N GLY A 206 -17.40 -0.54 3.91
CA GLY A 206 -17.55 0.38 5.02
C GLY A 206 -17.29 -0.24 6.39
N ILE A 207 -17.22 -1.57 6.48
CA ILE A 207 -17.18 -2.36 7.72
C ILE A 207 -15.80 -2.99 7.86
N ASP A 208 -15.03 -2.56 8.86
CA ASP A 208 -13.63 -2.99 9.04
C ASP A 208 -13.54 -4.49 9.35
N GLU A 209 -14.45 -5.02 10.16
CA GLU A 209 -14.52 -6.42 10.54
C GLU A 209 -14.75 -7.33 9.30
N GLN A 210 -15.63 -6.91 8.39
CA GLN A 210 -15.88 -7.59 7.12
C GLN A 210 -14.63 -7.58 6.24
N ASN A 211 -13.96 -6.42 6.13
CA ASN A 211 -12.73 -6.31 5.38
C ASN A 211 -11.64 -7.27 5.89
N ILE A 212 -11.50 -7.36 7.22
CA ILE A 212 -10.53 -8.27 7.87
C ILE A 212 -10.89 -9.73 7.55
N ILE A 213 -12.13 -10.14 7.78
CA ILE A 213 -12.57 -11.52 7.56
C ILE A 213 -12.40 -11.91 6.09
N THR A 214 -12.85 -11.07 5.16
CA THR A 214 -12.73 -11.34 3.72
C THR A 214 -11.25 -11.42 3.29
N SER A 215 -10.38 -10.60 3.86
CA SER A 215 -8.93 -10.67 3.62
C SER A 215 -8.31 -11.97 4.15
N MET A 216 -8.74 -12.44 5.34
CA MET A 216 -8.31 -13.74 5.87
C MET A 216 -8.75 -14.90 4.98
N VAL A 217 -9.98 -14.85 4.43
CA VAL A 217 -10.46 -15.84 3.45
C VAL A 217 -9.56 -15.82 2.21
N GLY A 218 -9.26 -14.64 1.65
CA GLY A 218 -8.35 -14.51 0.53
C GLY A 218 -6.97 -15.10 0.80
N ASN A 219 -6.42 -14.86 2.00
CA ASN A 219 -5.14 -15.44 2.41
C ASN A 219 -5.21 -16.97 2.51
N ALA A 220 -6.27 -17.52 3.10
CA ALA A 220 -6.49 -18.97 3.20
C ALA A 220 -6.64 -19.64 1.82
N LYS A 221 -7.16 -18.91 0.83
CA LYS A 221 -7.26 -19.34 -0.59
C LYS A 221 -5.97 -19.11 -1.38
N GLY A 222 -4.94 -18.55 -0.77
CA GLY A 222 -3.63 -18.38 -1.39
C GLY A 222 -3.53 -17.19 -2.34
N VAL A 223 -4.41 -16.19 -2.23
CA VAL A 223 -4.30 -14.95 -3.02
C VAL A 223 -2.95 -14.28 -2.71
N PRO A 224 -2.11 -14.02 -3.74
CA PRO A 224 -0.73 -13.57 -3.50
C PRO A 224 -0.63 -12.19 -2.85
N HIS A 225 -1.54 -11.27 -3.23
CA HIS A 225 -1.49 -9.89 -2.76
C HIS A 225 -2.82 -9.48 -2.14
N ILE A 226 -2.78 -9.13 -0.86
CA ILE A 226 -3.97 -8.71 -0.11
C ILE A 226 -3.72 -7.33 0.46
N VAL A 227 -4.71 -6.44 0.28
CA VAL A 227 -4.72 -5.13 0.90
C VAL A 227 -6.06 -4.92 1.60
N THR A 228 -6.00 -4.63 2.89
CA THR A 228 -7.17 -4.47 3.75
C THR A 228 -7.34 -3.02 4.15
N LYS A 229 -8.48 -2.42 3.82
CA LYS A 229 -8.83 -1.08 4.31
C LYS A 229 -9.39 -1.17 5.71
N VAL A 230 -8.87 -0.33 6.62
CA VAL A 230 -9.35 -0.17 8.00
C VAL A 230 -9.61 1.31 8.28
N ASN A 231 -10.81 1.64 8.75
CA ASN A 231 -11.20 3.03 9.04
C ASN A 231 -10.94 3.42 10.49
N ARG A 232 -10.95 2.44 11.41
CA ARG A 232 -10.68 2.65 12.83
C ARG A 232 -9.23 2.33 13.12
N ILE A 233 -8.61 3.15 13.98
CA ILE A 233 -7.29 2.83 14.53
C ILE A 233 -7.52 1.66 15.49
N MET A 234 -7.38 0.45 14.99
CA MET A 234 -7.30 -0.73 15.84
C MET A 234 -5.95 -0.69 16.56
N THR A 235 -5.95 -1.10 17.84
CA THR A 235 -4.72 -1.19 18.62
C THR A 235 -3.70 -2.01 17.82
N THR A 236 -2.66 -1.36 17.37
CA THR A 236 -1.74 -1.74 16.29
C THR A 236 -1.20 -3.16 16.39
N GLY A 237 -0.95 -3.66 17.63
CA GLY A 237 -0.35 -4.97 17.83
C GLY A 237 -1.22 -6.18 17.43
N MET A 238 -2.54 -6.06 17.42
CA MET A 238 -3.41 -7.21 17.13
C MET A 238 -3.61 -7.39 15.62
N VAL A 239 -3.68 -6.31 14.88
CA VAL A 239 -3.90 -6.33 13.41
C VAL A 239 -2.65 -6.80 12.67
N GLU A 240 -1.47 -6.48 13.18
CA GLU A 240 -0.18 -6.87 12.59
C GLU A 240 0.09 -8.39 12.63
N THR A 241 -0.58 -9.11 13.53
CA THR A 241 -0.46 -10.58 13.65
C THR A 241 -1.43 -11.34 12.74
N LEU A 242 -2.44 -10.67 12.20
CA LEU A 242 -3.46 -11.30 11.35
C LEU A 242 -2.94 -11.47 9.92
N PRO A 243 -3.32 -12.57 9.23
CA PRO A 243 -2.93 -12.82 7.84
C PRO A 243 -3.84 -12.05 6.87
N ILE A 244 -3.81 -10.71 6.93
CA ILE A 244 -4.68 -9.82 6.15
C ILE A 244 -3.94 -8.96 5.12
N GLY A 245 -2.66 -9.27 4.90
CA GLY A 245 -1.81 -8.53 3.97
C GLY A 245 -1.47 -7.13 4.46
N SER A 246 -1.34 -6.19 3.53
CA SER A 246 -1.05 -4.79 3.87
C SER A 246 -2.31 -4.08 4.35
N VAL A 247 -2.18 -3.27 5.40
CA VAL A 247 -3.30 -2.49 5.95
C VAL A 247 -3.20 -1.03 5.53
N VAL A 248 -4.31 -0.46 5.06
CA VAL A 248 -4.38 0.94 4.63
C VAL A 248 -5.50 1.65 5.37
N SER A 249 -5.17 2.72 6.07
CA SER A 249 -6.13 3.59 6.74
C SER A 249 -6.21 4.95 6.04
N PRO A 250 -7.35 5.31 5.40
CA PRO A 250 -7.51 6.61 4.75
C PRO A 250 -7.36 7.79 5.72
N LYS A 251 -7.75 7.59 6.99
CA LYS A 251 -7.64 8.62 8.03
C LYS A 251 -6.19 8.88 8.42
N GLU A 252 -5.40 7.83 8.61
CA GLU A 252 -3.98 7.94 8.96
C GLU A 252 -3.19 8.57 7.82
N LEU A 253 -3.43 8.16 6.58
CA LEU A 253 -2.81 8.76 5.40
C LEU A 253 -3.13 10.26 5.29
N CYS A 254 -4.38 10.64 5.51
CA CYS A 254 -4.78 12.04 5.49
C CYS A 254 -4.06 12.82 6.60
N SER A 255 -4.02 12.28 7.81
CA SER A 255 -3.33 12.89 8.96
C SER A 255 -1.83 13.06 8.70
N ALA A 256 -1.18 12.03 8.19
CA ALA A 256 0.23 12.06 7.83
C ALA A 256 0.53 13.12 6.76
N ASN A 257 -0.30 13.21 5.72
CA ASN A 257 -0.16 14.22 4.67
C ASN A 257 -0.32 15.65 5.20
N ILE A 258 -1.26 15.88 6.13
CA ILE A 258 -1.44 17.20 6.78
C ILE A 258 -0.21 17.54 7.61
N VAL A 259 0.24 16.62 8.46
CA VAL A 259 1.44 16.83 9.31
C VAL A 259 2.67 17.11 8.45
N GLN A 260 2.87 16.35 7.37
CA GLN A 260 3.97 16.56 6.43
C GLN A 260 3.91 17.96 5.80
N TYR A 261 2.72 18.38 5.37
CA TYR A 261 2.54 19.73 4.81
C TYR A 261 2.84 20.83 5.82
N VAL A 262 2.30 20.74 7.04
CA VAL A 262 2.53 21.74 8.10
C VAL A 262 4.02 21.83 8.44
N ARG A 263 4.70 20.70 8.57
CA ARG A 263 6.15 20.66 8.80
C ARG A 263 6.93 21.30 7.65
N ALA A 264 6.57 21.01 6.40
CA ALA A 264 7.21 21.60 5.24
C ALA A 264 7.05 23.13 5.21
N MET A 265 5.90 23.66 5.66
CA MET A 265 5.66 25.10 5.78
C MET A 265 6.45 25.75 6.93
N GLN A 266 6.61 25.05 8.05
CA GLN A 266 7.39 25.53 9.19
C GLN A 266 8.90 25.52 8.92
N HIS A 267 9.38 24.59 8.07
CA HIS A 267 10.79 24.40 7.75
C HIS A 267 11.22 25.05 6.43
N GLN A 268 10.63 26.18 6.03
CA GLN A 268 11.16 26.98 4.90
C GLN A 268 12.60 27.51 5.15
N THR A 269 13.18 27.25 6.31
CA THR A 269 14.57 27.50 6.65
C THR A 269 15.33 26.19 6.83
N GLY A 270 15.46 25.39 5.77
CA GLY A 270 16.69 24.66 5.49
C GLY A 270 16.96 23.30 6.14
N ALA A 271 16.08 22.64 6.88
CA ALA A 271 16.33 21.26 7.31
C ALA A 271 15.03 20.45 7.47
N ALA A 272 14.70 19.67 6.46
CA ALA A 272 13.63 18.71 6.55
C ALA A 272 14.09 17.48 7.34
N VAL A 273 13.88 17.45 8.64
CA VAL A 273 13.94 16.22 9.43
C VAL A 273 12.53 15.65 9.51
N THR A 274 12.24 14.67 8.68
CA THR A 274 11.02 13.87 8.82
C THR A 274 11.27 12.81 9.87
N LEU A 275 10.80 13.07 11.09
CA LEU A 275 10.79 12.05 12.14
C LEU A 275 9.55 11.19 11.93
N HIS A 276 9.72 10.02 11.30
CA HIS A 276 8.72 8.96 11.38
C HIS A 276 8.77 8.33 12.76
N ARG A 277 7.61 8.18 13.36
CA ARG A 277 7.46 7.42 14.59
C ARG A 277 7.63 5.95 14.20
N ILE A 278 8.85 5.44 14.38
CA ILE A 278 9.14 4.02 14.36
C ILE A 278 8.72 3.52 15.74
N ALA A 279 7.53 3.06 15.89
CA ALA A 279 7.02 2.37 17.07
C ALA A 279 6.10 1.26 16.61
#